data_56e5cd771deaae0fe14b5c8fe81ce109
#
_entry.id   56e5cd771deaae0fe14b5c8fe81ce109
#
_cell.length_a   1.000
_cell.length_b   1.000
_cell.length_c   1.000
_cell.angle_alpha   90.00
_cell.angle_beta   90.00
_cell.angle_gamma   90.00
#
_symmetry.space_group_name_H-M   'P 1'
#
loop_
_entity.id
_entity.type
_entity.pdbx_description
1 polymer ?
#
loop_
_entity_poly.entity_id
_entity_poly.type
_entity_poly.pdbx_seq_one_letter_code
_entity_poly.pdbx_strand_id
1 'polypeptide(L)'
;MATSVVLGGAGFLGSHLVDSLISDGNKVVVLDDFSSCTMKNLEQVQDHPLFSVQRHDIRHRIEMDDEVDMVFNFASPASPTRYLENPIHTLQTGSFGTNNAILFALEKNTRLVQASTSEVYGDPLEYPQTETYWGNINPIGIRSCYDEAKRYGEALCMAYKRSEDLDVAIVRIFNTYGPRLGATDGRVVSNLIVQALAGSPLTIYGDGFQTRSFCFVSDLIDGIRKLASSDASGPINIGNPV
;
A
#
# COMPACT_ATOMS: atom_id res chain seq x y z
N MET A 1 21.04 -11.83 -7.61
CA MET A 1 20.58 -11.05 -6.41
C MET A 1 19.94 -9.80 -6.97
N ALA A 2 18.64 -9.69 -6.85
CA ALA A 2 17.91 -8.53 -7.35
C ALA A 2 17.86 -7.42 -6.29
N THR A 3 17.78 -6.16 -6.73
CA THR A 3 17.61 -4.99 -5.86
C THR A 3 16.16 -4.51 -5.93
N SER A 4 15.48 -4.49 -4.82
CA SER A 4 14.12 -3.98 -4.69
C SER A 4 14.06 -2.70 -3.88
N VAL A 5 13.35 -1.69 -4.37
CA VAL A 5 13.07 -0.46 -3.62
C VAL A 5 11.63 -0.51 -3.11
N VAL A 6 11.44 -0.35 -1.79
CA VAL A 6 10.12 -0.36 -1.16
C VAL A 6 9.82 1.02 -0.59
N LEU A 7 8.99 1.78 -1.27
CA LEU A 7 8.48 3.07 -0.81
C LEU A 7 7.37 2.82 0.21
N GLY A 8 7.50 3.39 1.41
CA GLY A 8 6.61 3.09 2.53
C GLY A 8 6.90 1.73 3.20
N GLY A 9 8.18 1.28 3.13
CA GLY A 9 8.59 -0.04 3.60
C GLY A 9 8.57 -0.21 5.12
N ALA A 10 8.53 0.85 5.91
CA ALA A 10 8.40 0.78 7.37
C ALA A 10 6.93 0.64 7.84
N GLY A 11 5.96 0.79 6.94
CA GLY A 11 4.55 0.61 7.22
C GLY A 11 4.17 -0.85 7.48
N PHE A 12 2.88 -1.09 7.78
CA PHE A 12 2.36 -2.44 8.07
C PHE A 12 2.66 -3.42 6.93
N LEU A 13 2.11 -3.20 5.74
CA LEU A 13 2.29 -4.10 4.60
C LEU A 13 3.72 -4.06 4.06
N GLY A 14 4.30 -2.85 3.96
CA GLY A 14 5.66 -2.67 3.46
C GLY A 14 6.68 -3.48 4.24
N SER A 15 6.59 -3.51 5.58
CA SER A 15 7.53 -4.25 6.42
C SER A 15 7.46 -5.78 6.26
N HIS A 16 6.26 -6.31 6.01
CA HIS A 16 6.11 -7.73 5.69
C HIS A 16 6.65 -8.08 4.30
N LEU A 17 6.47 -7.16 3.33
CA LEU A 17 7.08 -7.31 2.01
C LEU A 17 8.61 -7.27 2.08
N VAL A 18 9.18 -6.36 2.86
CA VAL A 18 10.62 -6.27 3.11
C VAL A 18 11.17 -7.58 3.66
N ASP A 19 10.53 -8.17 4.69
CA ASP A 19 10.94 -9.46 5.25
C ASP A 19 10.94 -10.55 4.18
N SER A 20 9.86 -10.61 3.38
CA SER A 20 9.71 -11.61 2.33
C SER A 20 10.79 -11.47 1.25
N LEU A 21 11.11 -10.25 0.82
CA LEU A 21 12.15 -10.00 -0.19
C LEU A 21 13.56 -10.33 0.35
N ILE A 22 13.85 -9.96 1.59
CA ILE A 22 15.13 -10.29 2.25
C ILE A 22 15.30 -11.79 2.40
N SER A 23 14.23 -12.52 2.78
CA SER A 23 14.29 -13.98 2.93
C SER A 23 14.56 -14.70 1.62
N ASP A 24 14.24 -14.10 0.48
CA ASP A 24 14.60 -14.60 -0.85
C ASP A 24 16.02 -14.21 -1.32
N GLY A 25 16.78 -13.52 -0.48
CA GLY A 25 18.13 -13.08 -0.81
C GLY A 25 18.20 -11.83 -1.70
N ASN A 26 17.14 -11.04 -1.78
CA ASN A 26 17.17 -9.76 -2.49
C ASN A 26 17.82 -8.66 -1.64
N LYS A 27 18.54 -7.75 -2.28
CA LYS A 27 18.90 -6.45 -1.67
C LYS A 27 17.64 -5.60 -1.60
N VAL A 28 17.34 -5.05 -0.42
CA VAL A 28 16.14 -4.23 -0.21
C VAL A 28 16.52 -2.86 0.32
N VAL A 29 16.09 -1.83 -0.39
CA VAL A 29 16.22 -0.43 0.02
C VAL A 29 14.84 0.09 0.36
N VAL A 30 14.65 0.51 1.61
CA VAL A 30 13.40 1.13 2.07
C VAL A 30 13.53 2.65 2.01
N LEU A 31 12.55 3.31 1.40
CA LEU A 31 12.36 4.76 1.49
C LEU A 31 11.05 5.03 2.25
N ASP A 32 11.14 5.74 3.38
CA ASP A 32 9.99 6.03 4.24
C ASP A 32 10.18 7.38 4.95
N ASP A 33 9.14 8.17 5.10
CA ASP A 33 9.19 9.44 5.82
C ASP A 33 8.97 9.29 7.32
N PHE A 34 8.53 8.09 7.75
CA PHE A 34 8.17 7.73 9.11
C PHE A 34 7.04 8.58 9.71
N SER A 35 6.17 9.13 8.88
CA SER A 35 5.02 9.93 9.32
C SER A 35 3.95 9.10 10.03
N SER A 36 3.81 7.81 9.67
CA SER A 36 2.77 6.92 10.21
C SER A 36 3.29 5.64 10.88
N CYS A 37 4.60 5.44 10.89
CA CYS A 37 5.27 4.23 11.39
C CYS A 37 6.60 4.58 12.06
N THR A 38 7.31 3.56 12.54
CA THR A 38 8.64 3.70 13.15
C THR A 38 9.53 2.54 12.70
N MET A 39 10.82 2.60 12.98
CA MET A 39 11.78 1.51 12.74
C MET A 39 11.39 0.19 13.40
N LYS A 40 10.50 0.21 14.39
CA LYS A 40 10.05 -0.99 15.11
C LYS A 40 9.54 -2.09 14.17
N ASN A 41 8.88 -1.74 13.07
CA ASN A 41 8.40 -2.71 12.10
C ASN A 41 9.51 -3.39 11.28
N LEU A 42 10.74 -2.87 11.34
CA LEU A 42 11.90 -3.35 10.59
C LEU A 42 13.02 -3.91 11.50
N GLU A 43 12.78 -4.00 12.83
CA GLU A 43 13.78 -4.44 13.82
C GLU A 43 14.43 -5.79 13.46
N GLN A 44 13.65 -6.75 12.89
CA GLN A 44 14.15 -8.08 12.55
C GLN A 44 15.09 -8.11 11.35
N VAL A 45 15.14 -7.06 10.54
CA VAL A 45 16.01 -6.97 9.36
C VAL A 45 17.00 -5.82 9.42
N GLN A 46 16.96 -4.98 10.47
CA GLN A 46 17.76 -3.75 10.54
C GLN A 46 19.28 -3.98 10.42
N ASP A 47 19.76 -5.11 10.92
CA ASP A 47 21.20 -5.46 10.89
C ASP A 47 21.52 -6.45 9.74
N HIS A 48 20.55 -6.72 8.85
CA HIS A 48 20.75 -7.66 7.75
C HIS A 48 21.61 -7.01 6.64
N PRO A 49 22.66 -7.68 6.11
CA PRO A 49 23.60 -7.09 5.14
C PRO A 49 22.95 -6.68 3.81
N LEU A 50 21.80 -7.23 3.47
CA LEU A 50 21.04 -6.90 2.25
C LEU A 50 19.97 -5.83 2.48
N PHE A 51 19.86 -5.30 3.70
CA PHE A 51 18.86 -4.30 4.06
C PHE A 51 19.50 -2.92 4.20
N SER A 52 18.79 -1.91 3.69
CA SER A 52 19.08 -0.52 4.00
C SER A 52 17.79 0.29 4.05
N VAL A 53 17.81 1.37 4.83
CA VAL A 53 16.68 2.28 4.96
C VAL A 53 17.16 3.72 4.88
N GLN A 54 16.43 4.53 4.17
CA GLN A 54 16.67 5.97 4.05
C GLN A 54 15.38 6.73 4.36
N ARG A 55 15.49 7.79 5.16
CA ARG A 55 14.36 8.68 5.39
C ARG A 55 14.13 9.52 4.15
N HIS A 56 12.97 9.34 3.52
CA HIS A 56 12.59 10.06 2.30
C HIS A 56 11.08 10.25 2.21
N ASP A 57 10.68 11.45 1.86
CA ASP A 57 9.29 11.76 1.54
C ASP A 57 9.10 11.67 0.03
N ILE A 58 8.29 10.71 -0.42
CA ILE A 58 8.09 10.43 -1.86
C ILE A 58 7.46 11.60 -2.63
N ARG A 59 6.93 12.62 -1.96
CA ARG A 59 6.46 13.84 -2.62
C ARG A 59 7.61 14.62 -3.28
N HIS A 60 8.84 14.32 -2.90
CA HIS A 60 10.06 14.82 -3.52
C HIS A 60 10.66 13.80 -4.47
N ARG A 61 11.49 14.27 -5.40
CA ARG A 61 12.17 13.40 -6.37
C ARG A 61 12.99 12.33 -5.66
N ILE A 62 12.88 11.10 -6.15
CA ILE A 62 13.69 9.96 -5.68
C ILE A 62 14.96 9.92 -6.51
N GLU A 63 16.11 9.92 -5.83
CA GLU A 63 17.43 9.84 -6.45
C GLU A 63 18.20 8.68 -5.82
N MET A 64 18.76 7.82 -6.65
CA MET A 64 19.56 6.66 -6.24
C MET A 64 20.48 6.25 -7.38
N ASP A 65 21.75 6.02 -7.08
CA ASP A 65 22.75 5.60 -8.10
C ASP A 65 22.67 4.08 -8.37
N ASP A 66 22.23 3.30 -7.39
CA ASP A 66 22.11 1.83 -7.51
C ASP A 66 21.22 1.42 -8.70
N GLU A 67 21.54 0.28 -9.29
CA GLU A 67 20.62 -0.40 -10.18
C GLU A 67 19.45 -0.98 -9.40
N VAL A 68 18.25 -0.90 -9.97
CA VAL A 68 16.99 -1.32 -9.34
C VAL A 68 16.23 -2.24 -10.26
N ASP A 69 15.89 -3.44 -9.77
CA ASP A 69 15.16 -4.44 -10.53
C ASP A 69 13.65 -4.37 -10.32
N MET A 70 13.20 -3.78 -9.20
CA MET A 70 11.77 -3.69 -8.85
C MET A 70 11.51 -2.51 -7.93
N VAL A 71 10.44 -1.76 -8.19
CA VAL A 71 9.93 -0.71 -7.30
C VAL A 71 8.55 -1.10 -6.78
N PHE A 72 8.37 -1.05 -5.47
CA PHE A 72 7.09 -1.24 -4.80
C PHE A 72 6.65 0.08 -4.17
N ASN A 73 5.54 0.66 -4.62
CA ASN A 73 5.00 1.88 -4.03
C ASN A 73 3.86 1.57 -3.05
N PHE A 74 4.20 1.49 -1.77
CA PHE A 74 3.28 1.30 -0.64
C PHE A 74 3.15 2.57 0.22
N ALA A 75 3.85 3.65 -0.13
CA ALA A 75 3.82 4.88 0.61
C ALA A 75 2.46 5.58 0.50
N SER A 76 1.70 5.55 1.56
CA SER A 76 0.40 6.23 1.68
C SER A 76 -0.07 6.20 3.12
N PRO A 77 -0.62 7.30 3.67
CA PRO A 77 -1.45 7.23 4.87
C PRO A 77 -2.69 6.39 4.56
N ALA A 78 -2.80 5.19 5.16
CA ALA A 78 -3.81 4.20 4.74
C ALA A 78 -4.88 3.91 5.82
N SER A 79 -4.72 4.40 7.04
CA SER A 79 -5.74 4.27 8.08
C SER A 79 -6.67 5.49 8.12
N PRO A 80 -7.97 5.30 8.43
CA PRO A 80 -8.94 6.40 8.51
C PRO A 80 -8.49 7.55 9.40
N THR A 81 -7.92 7.24 10.57
CA THR A 81 -7.38 8.24 11.48
C THR A 81 -6.26 9.06 10.82
N ARG A 82 -5.32 8.41 10.15
CA ARG A 82 -4.14 9.07 9.58
C ARG A 82 -4.46 9.91 8.36
N TYR A 83 -5.23 9.38 7.40
CA TYR A 83 -5.54 10.16 6.19
C TYR A 83 -6.50 11.32 6.45
N LEU A 84 -7.35 11.23 7.50
CA LEU A 84 -8.23 12.33 7.90
C LEU A 84 -7.53 13.39 8.75
N GLU A 85 -6.50 13.02 9.53
CA GLU A 85 -5.66 14.00 10.25
C GLU A 85 -4.96 14.97 9.30
N ASN A 86 -4.53 14.49 8.13
CA ASN A 86 -3.73 15.28 7.20
C ASN A 86 -4.18 15.05 5.74
N PRO A 87 -5.38 15.48 5.35
CA PRO A 87 -5.99 15.14 4.06
C PRO A 87 -5.20 15.72 2.87
N ILE A 88 -4.61 16.92 3.02
CA ILE A 88 -3.78 17.52 1.96
C ILE A 88 -2.52 16.70 1.75
N HIS A 89 -1.84 16.29 2.81
CA HIS A 89 -0.67 15.43 2.73
C HIS A 89 -1.01 14.10 2.06
N THR A 90 -2.16 13.50 2.40
CA THR A 90 -2.64 12.26 1.79
C THR A 90 -2.82 12.39 0.28
N LEU A 91 -3.49 13.46 -0.17
CA LEU A 91 -3.65 13.76 -1.60
C LEU A 91 -2.32 13.98 -2.30
N GLN A 92 -1.41 14.75 -1.68
CA GLN A 92 -0.08 15.02 -2.25
C GLN A 92 0.79 13.76 -2.34
N THR A 93 0.72 12.89 -1.33
CA THR A 93 1.42 11.59 -1.35
C THR A 93 0.87 10.69 -2.47
N GLY A 94 -0.45 10.63 -2.62
CA GLY A 94 -1.08 9.85 -3.68
C GLY A 94 -0.92 10.45 -5.09
N SER A 95 -0.68 11.74 -5.23
CA SER A 95 -0.47 12.42 -6.52
C SER A 95 1.01 12.62 -6.85
N PHE A 96 1.67 13.57 -6.20
CA PHE A 96 3.09 13.88 -6.46
C PHE A 96 3.98 12.68 -6.13
N GLY A 97 3.68 11.99 -5.01
CA GLY A 97 4.43 10.80 -4.61
C GLY A 97 4.32 9.67 -5.63
N THR A 98 3.12 9.37 -6.11
CA THR A 98 2.94 8.35 -7.15
C THR A 98 3.63 8.76 -8.45
N ASN A 99 3.55 10.05 -8.85
CA ASN A 99 4.27 10.54 -10.03
C ASN A 99 5.79 10.37 -9.88
N ASN A 100 6.37 10.69 -8.73
CA ASN A 100 7.81 10.52 -8.49
C ASN A 100 8.21 9.04 -8.49
N ALA A 101 7.38 8.14 -7.97
CA ALA A 101 7.60 6.70 -8.04
C ALA A 101 7.60 6.17 -9.48
N ILE A 102 6.69 6.67 -10.33
CA ILE A 102 6.63 6.36 -11.76
C ILE A 102 7.88 6.86 -12.49
N LEU A 103 8.24 8.14 -12.28
CA LEU A 103 9.42 8.72 -12.92
C LEU A 103 10.71 7.99 -12.51
N PHE A 104 10.83 7.59 -11.25
CA PHE A 104 11.93 6.79 -10.76
C PHE A 104 11.97 5.40 -11.42
N ALA A 105 10.83 4.71 -11.54
CA ALA A 105 10.76 3.42 -12.20
C ALA A 105 11.13 3.51 -13.70
N LEU A 106 10.69 4.56 -14.40
CA LEU A 106 11.08 4.84 -15.79
C LEU A 106 12.58 5.13 -15.91
N GLU A 107 13.14 5.98 -15.04
CA GLU A 107 14.57 6.30 -15.01
C GLU A 107 15.43 5.04 -14.80
N LYS A 108 14.96 4.11 -13.95
CA LYS A 108 15.64 2.83 -13.68
C LYS A 108 15.29 1.73 -14.70
N ASN A 109 14.37 1.99 -15.63
CA ASN A 109 13.86 1.00 -16.59
C ASN A 109 13.42 -0.29 -15.88
N THR A 110 12.61 -0.15 -14.83
CA THR A 110 12.20 -1.25 -13.94
C THR A 110 10.69 -1.28 -13.74
N ARG A 111 10.17 -2.45 -13.34
CA ARG A 111 8.77 -2.64 -13.05
C ARG A 111 8.35 -1.93 -11.76
N LEU A 112 7.22 -1.22 -11.81
CA LEU A 112 6.54 -0.61 -10.67
C LEU A 112 5.36 -1.47 -10.22
N VAL A 113 5.32 -1.84 -8.94
CA VAL A 113 4.12 -2.40 -8.30
C VAL A 113 3.45 -1.30 -7.48
N GLN A 114 2.32 -0.80 -7.98
CA GLN A 114 1.56 0.29 -7.35
C GLN A 114 0.49 -0.26 -6.42
N ALA A 115 0.59 0.05 -5.12
CA ALA A 115 -0.45 -0.27 -4.15
C ALA A 115 -1.66 0.65 -4.31
N SER A 116 -2.77 0.08 -4.75
CA SER A 116 -4.12 0.63 -4.71
C SER A 116 -4.93 -0.04 -3.60
N THR A 117 -6.23 0.07 -3.61
CA THR A 117 -7.12 -0.37 -2.53
C THR A 117 -8.49 -0.73 -3.06
N SER A 118 -9.24 -1.56 -2.32
CA SER A 118 -10.68 -1.78 -2.58
C SER A 118 -11.53 -0.50 -2.41
N GLU A 119 -11.01 0.51 -1.72
CA GLU A 119 -11.71 1.79 -1.53
C GLU A 119 -11.91 2.58 -2.84
N VAL A 120 -11.20 2.21 -3.93
CA VAL A 120 -11.46 2.75 -5.28
C VAL A 120 -12.85 2.40 -5.80
N TYR A 121 -13.51 1.42 -5.19
CA TYR A 121 -14.88 1.05 -5.48
C TYR A 121 -15.92 1.90 -4.74
N GLY A 122 -15.52 2.62 -3.69
CA GLY A 122 -16.36 3.49 -2.88
C GLY A 122 -17.40 2.73 -2.06
N ASP A 123 -18.65 3.17 -2.13
CA ASP A 123 -19.82 2.46 -1.59
C ASP A 123 -20.41 1.58 -2.70
N PRO A 124 -19.93 0.32 -2.85
CA PRO A 124 -20.15 -0.44 -4.07
C PRO A 124 -21.60 -0.90 -4.20
N LEU A 125 -22.09 -0.85 -5.43
CA LEU A 125 -23.42 -1.35 -5.80
C LEU A 125 -23.39 -2.79 -6.34
N GLU A 126 -22.17 -3.34 -6.55
CA GLU A 126 -21.93 -4.68 -7.05
C GLU A 126 -21.17 -5.53 -6.03
N TYR A 127 -21.58 -6.78 -5.86
CA TYR A 127 -20.96 -7.76 -4.96
C TYR A 127 -20.88 -9.14 -5.60
N PRO A 128 -19.70 -9.80 -5.66
CA PRO A 128 -18.37 -9.26 -5.31
C PRO A 128 -17.92 -8.19 -6.31
N GLN A 129 -17.05 -7.28 -5.86
CA GLN A 129 -16.45 -6.28 -6.74
C GLN A 129 -15.45 -6.93 -7.68
N THR A 130 -15.67 -6.76 -8.99
CA THR A 130 -14.73 -7.18 -10.03
C THR A 130 -13.86 -6.02 -10.47
N GLU A 131 -12.70 -6.30 -11.08
CA GLU A 131 -11.78 -5.25 -11.54
C GLU A 131 -12.38 -4.36 -12.64
N THR A 132 -13.40 -4.82 -13.34
CA THR A 132 -14.13 -4.08 -14.38
C THR A 132 -15.20 -3.14 -13.81
N TYR A 133 -15.53 -3.25 -12.53
CA TYR A 133 -16.46 -2.34 -11.86
C TYR A 133 -15.79 -0.99 -11.59
N TRP A 134 -16.40 0.10 -12.04
CA TRP A 134 -15.81 1.45 -11.95
C TRP A 134 -15.96 2.11 -10.58
N GLY A 135 -16.79 1.55 -9.73
CA GLY A 135 -17.04 2.07 -8.39
C GLY A 135 -18.18 3.09 -8.31
N ASN A 136 -18.54 3.41 -7.06
CA ASN A 136 -19.53 4.42 -6.68
C ASN A 136 -18.92 5.28 -5.57
N ILE A 137 -18.20 6.34 -5.96
CA ILE A 137 -17.41 7.19 -5.06
C ILE A 137 -18.01 8.58 -4.98
N ASN A 138 -17.97 9.18 -3.78
CA ASN A 138 -18.22 10.60 -3.57
C ASN A 138 -16.91 11.39 -3.67
N PRO A 139 -16.62 12.09 -4.79
CA PRO A 139 -15.33 12.74 -5.03
C PRO A 139 -15.06 13.94 -4.13
N ILE A 140 -16.06 14.43 -3.40
CA ILE A 140 -15.95 15.58 -2.48
C ILE A 140 -16.29 15.21 -1.03
N GLY A 141 -16.52 13.92 -0.75
CA GLY A 141 -16.79 13.42 0.59
C GLY A 141 -15.55 13.51 1.50
N ILE A 142 -15.75 13.31 2.80
CA ILE A 142 -14.66 13.37 3.81
C ILE A 142 -13.51 12.40 3.47
N ARG A 143 -13.81 11.23 2.90
CA ARG A 143 -12.83 10.19 2.55
C ARG A 143 -12.17 10.41 1.20
N SER A 144 -12.65 11.37 0.39
CA SER A 144 -12.15 11.61 -0.96
C SER A 144 -10.64 11.86 -1.01
N CYS A 145 -10.05 12.40 0.05
CA CYS A 145 -8.59 12.59 0.14
C CYS A 145 -7.79 11.29 -0.02
N TYR A 146 -8.34 10.15 0.40
CA TYR A 146 -7.72 8.84 0.24
C TYR A 146 -8.23 8.13 -1.03
N ASP A 147 -9.55 8.09 -1.19
CA ASP A 147 -10.19 7.34 -2.27
C ASP A 147 -9.78 7.89 -3.64
N GLU A 148 -9.85 9.22 -3.84
CA GLU A 148 -9.43 9.87 -5.09
C GLU A 148 -7.91 9.87 -5.26
N ALA A 149 -7.10 9.94 -4.19
CA ALA A 149 -5.66 9.80 -4.29
C ALA A 149 -5.27 8.43 -4.90
N LYS A 150 -5.95 7.36 -4.49
CA LYS A 150 -5.70 6.01 -5.02
C LYS A 150 -6.22 5.86 -6.46
N ARG A 151 -7.41 6.37 -6.77
CA ARG A 151 -7.97 6.38 -8.13
C ARG A 151 -7.09 7.18 -9.09
N TYR A 152 -6.63 8.35 -8.66
CA TYR A 152 -5.66 9.15 -9.43
C TYR A 152 -4.37 8.37 -9.70
N GLY A 153 -3.82 7.68 -8.70
CA GLY A 153 -2.63 6.86 -8.84
C GLY A 153 -2.79 5.76 -9.89
N GLU A 154 -3.92 5.04 -9.91
CA GLU A 154 -4.24 4.06 -10.96
C GLU A 154 -4.32 4.71 -12.34
N ALA A 155 -5.06 5.81 -12.45
CA ALA A 155 -5.22 6.52 -13.71
C ALA A 155 -3.89 7.03 -14.25
N LEU A 156 -3.02 7.56 -13.38
CA LEU A 156 -1.70 8.05 -13.74
C LEU A 156 -0.80 6.90 -14.22
N CYS A 157 -0.73 5.79 -13.50
CA CYS A 157 0.01 4.60 -13.90
C CYS A 157 -0.40 4.13 -15.30
N MET A 158 -1.72 4.04 -15.56
CA MET A 158 -2.23 3.61 -16.85
C MET A 158 -2.03 4.64 -17.97
N ALA A 159 -1.93 5.93 -17.65
CA ALA A 159 -1.57 6.96 -18.60
C ALA A 159 -0.10 6.80 -19.04
N TYR A 160 0.83 6.68 -18.08
CA TYR A 160 2.24 6.45 -18.36
C TYR A 160 2.50 5.11 -19.08
N LYS A 161 1.74 4.06 -18.74
CA LYS A 161 1.82 2.80 -19.48
C LYS A 161 1.49 2.97 -20.95
N ARG A 162 0.47 3.78 -21.28
CA ARG A 162 0.07 4.00 -22.67
C ARG A 162 0.98 4.94 -23.45
N SER A 163 1.58 5.94 -22.77
CA SER A 163 2.36 7.00 -23.43
C SER A 163 3.86 6.79 -23.38
N GLU A 164 4.37 6.15 -22.35
CA GLU A 164 5.81 6.01 -22.04
C GLU A 164 6.23 4.55 -21.84
N ASP A 165 5.33 3.60 -22.13
CA ASP A 165 5.55 2.15 -22.00
C ASP A 165 5.99 1.70 -20.60
N LEU A 166 5.49 2.38 -19.55
CA LEU A 166 5.78 2.03 -18.16
C LEU A 166 5.41 0.57 -17.89
N ASP A 167 6.37 -0.23 -17.40
CA ASP A 167 6.08 -1.56 -16.86
C ASP A 167 5.50 -1.41 -15.45
N VAL A 168 4.19 -1.62 -15.33
CA VAL A 168 3.46 -1.44 -14.07
C VAL A 168 2.47 -2.56 -13.81
N ALA A 169 2.40 -2.97 -12.55
CA ALA A 169 1.31 -3.78 -12.01
C ALA A 169 0.59 -2.99 -10.92
N ILE A 170 -0.74 -3.04 -10.92
CA ILE A 170 -1.57 -2.35 -9.93
C ILE A 170 -2.25 -3.39 -9.06
N VAL A 171 -2.12 -3.28 -7.73
CA VAL A 171 -2.78 -4.16 -6.77
C VAL A 171 -3.86 -3.40 -6.00
N ARG A 172 -5.11 -3.83 -6.11
CA ARG A 172 -6.22 -3.37 -5.24
C ARG A 172 -6.29 -4.25 -4.01
N ILE A 173 -5.77 -3.72 -2.91
CA ILE A 173 -5.65 -4.41 -1.64
C ILE A 173 -6.98 -4.32 -0.90
N PHE A 174 -7.52 -5.48 -0.52
CA PHE A 174 -8.71 -5.59 0.32
C PHE A 174 -8.34 -5.60 1.80
N ASN A 175 -9.36 -5.69 2.69
CA ASN A 175 -9.16 -5.58 4.13
C ASN A 175 -8.14 -6.61 4.63
N THR A 176 -7.00 -6.13 5.08
CA THR A 176 -5.89 -6.97 5.53
C THR A 176 -5.62 -6.74 7.00
N TYR A 177 -5.29 -7.81 7.71
CA TYR A 177 -4.93 -7.80 9.12
C TYR A 177 -3.69 -8.65 9.38
N GLY A 178 -3.03 -8.41 10.50
CA GLY A 178 -1.86 -9.19 10.91
C GLY A 178 -0.97 -8.47 11.91
N PRO A 179 0.15 -9.07 12.30
CA PRO A 179 1.18 -8.42 13.13
C PRO A 179 1.63 -7.09 12.54
N ARG A 180 2.11 -6.17 13.37
CA ARG A 180 2.56 -4.82 12.99
C ARG A 180 1.46 -3.87 12.52
N LEU A 181 0.18 -4.31 12.50
CA LEU A 181 -0.92 -3.38 12.36
C LEU A 181 -1.00 -2.55 13.65
N GLY A 182 -0.94 -1.23 13.53
CA GLY A 182 -0.86 -0.33 14.67
C GLY A 182 -2.06 -0.49 15.63
N ALA A 183 -1.79 -0.49 16.94
CA ALA A 183 -2.84 -0.58 17.96
C ALA A 183 -3.87 0.57 17.87
N THR A 184 -3.45 1.72 17.37
CA THR A 184 -4.28 2.93 17.17
C THR A 184 -4.66 3.14 15.71
N ASP A 185 -4.59 2.11 14.88
CA ASP A 185 -4.87 2.19 13.44
C ASP A 185 -6.32 2.61 13.13
N GLY A 186 -7.26 2.27 14.02
CA GLY A 186 -8.67 2.66 13.90
C GLY A 186 -9.53 1.68 13.09
N ARG A 187 -8.94 0.66 12.48
CA ARG A 187 -9.69 -0.38 11.76
C ARG A 187 -10.28 -1.40 12.74
N VAL A 188 -11.38 -2.04 12.33
CA VAL A 188 -12.19 -2.89 13.21
C VAL A 188 -11.41 -4.00 13.92
N VAL A 189 -10.53 -4.72 13.21
CA VAL A 189 -9.80 -5.86 13.80
C VAL A 189 -8.84 -5.38 14.89
N SER A 190 -8.03 -4.34 14.63
CA SER A 190 -7.11 -3.78 15.62
C SER A 190 -7.85 -3.18 16.81
N ASN A 191 -8.95 -2.45 16.57
CA ASN A 191 -9.75 -1.85 17.64
C ASN A 191 -10.34 -2.92 18.57
N LEU A 192 -10.99 -3.93 18.03
CA LEU A 192 -11.62 -4.98 18.85
C LEU A 192 -10.58 -5.77 19.64
N ILE A 193 -9.43 -6.10 19.05
CA ILE A 193 -8.34 -6.80 19.76
C ILE A 193 -7.80 -5.94 20.91
N VAL A 194 -7.49 -4.67 20.65
CA VAL A 194 -6.94 -3.77 21.68
C VAL A 194 -7.93 -3.56 22.81
N GLN A 195 -9.21 -3.32 22.49
CA GLN A 195 -10.26 -3.16 23.48
C GLN A 195 -10.46 -4.43 24.34
N ALA A 196 -10.47 -5.60 23.70
CA ALA A 196 -10.59 -6.86 24.42
C ALA A 196 -9.41 -7.10 25.37
N LEU A 197 -8.17 -6.87 24.91
CA LEU A 197 -6.97 -7.02 25.74
C LEU A 197 -6.90 -6.00 26.89
N ALA A 198 -7.46 -4.82 26.70
CA ALA A 198 -7.53 -3.78 27.72
C ALA A 198 -8.73 -3.94 28.71
N GLY A 199 -9.59 -4.94 28.50
CA GLY A 199 -10.81 -5.10 29.27
C GLY A 199 -11.83 -3.97 29.07
N SER A 200 -11.71 -3.22 27.96
CA SER A 200 -12.61 -2.12 27.62
C SER A 200 -13.84 -2.63 26.85
N PRO A 201 -14.97 -1.90 26.88
CA PRO A 201 -16.13 -2.25 26.05
C PRO A 201 -15.76 -2.29 24.57
N LEU A 202 -16.22 -3.31 23.87
CA LEU A 202 -16.05 -3.41 22.41
C LEU A 202 -16.99 -2.42 21.70
N THR A 203 -16.43 -1.57 20.85
CA THR A 203 -17.21 -0.58 20.11
C THR A 203 -17.63 -1.11 18.74
N ILE A 204 -18.91 -0.95 18.43
CA ILE A 204 -19.49 -1.28 17.12
C ILE A 204 -19.91 0.03 16.46
N TYR A 205 -19.45 0.26 15.23
CA TYR A 205 -19.85 1.41 14.43
C TYR A 205 -21.10 1.08 13.62
N GLY A 206 -22.06 2.00 13.59
CA GLY A 206 -23.35 1.80 12.92
C GLY A 206 -24.22 0.76 13.64
N ASP A 207 -24.92 -0.05 12.87
CA ASP A 207 -25.86 -1.07 13.37
C ASP A 207 -25.21 -2.45 13.61
N GLY A 208 -23.95 -2.64 13.20
CA GLY A 208 -23.20 -3.88 13.37
C GLY A 208 -23.50 -4.98 12.34
N PHE A 209 -24.34 -4.71 11.35
CA PHE A 209 -24.66 -5.69 10.29
C PHE A 209 -23.68 -5.67 9.11
N GLN A 210 -22.65 -4.79 9.14
CA GLN A 210 -21.67 -4.73 8.08
C GLN A 210 -20.83 -6.00 8.01
N THR A 211 -20.78 -6.61 6.85
CA THR A 211 -19.91 -7.76 6.57
C THR A 211 -18.60 -7.31 5.92
N ARG A 212 -17.53 -7.97 6.25
CA ARG A 212 -16.19 -7.74 5.66
C ARG A 212 -15.45 -9.06 5.52
N SER A 213 -14.81 -9.23 4.39
CA SER A 213 -13.85 -10.30 4.17
C SER A 213 -12.47 -9.83 4.59
N PHE A 214 -11.75 -10.62 5.38
CA PHE A 214 -10.43 -10.28 5.90
C PHE A 214 -9.37 -11.24 5.36
N CYS A 215 -8.30 -10.66 4.80
CA CYS A 215 -7.12 -11.37 4.33
C CYS A 215 -6.01 -11.29 5.37
N PHE A 216 -5.38 -12.41 5.68
CA PHE A 216 -4.19 -12.36 6.53
C PHE A 216 -3.00 -11.83 5.74
N VAL A 217 -2.11 -11.12 6.43
CA VAL A 217 -1.02 -10.36 5.76
C VAL A 217 -0.09 -11.25 4.95
N SER A 218 0.22 -12.48 5.38
CA SER A 218 1.08 -13.39 4.60
C SER A 218 0.49 -13.73 3.25
N ASP A 219 -0.82 -13.98 3.19
CA ASP A 219 -1.52 -14.34 1.96
C ASP A 219 -1.56 -13.17 0.99
N LEU A 220 -1.75 -11.95 1.55
CA LEU A 220 -1.67 -10.73 0.75
C LEU A 220 -0.27 -10.53 0.16
N ILE A 221 0.79 -10.67 0.95
CA ILE A 221 2.19 -10.50 0.49
C ILE A 221 2.52 -11.54 -0.59
N ASP A 222 2.08 -12.77 -0.41
CA ASP A 222 2.21 -13.83 -1.41
C ASP A 222 1.53 -13.45 -2.74
N GLY A 223 0.30 -12.93 -2.66
CA GLY A 223 -0.44 -12.44 -3.82
C GLY A 223 0.28 -11.28 -4.53
N ILE A 224 0.80 -10.31 -3.77
CA ILE A 224 1.56 -9.17 -4.30
C ILE A 224 2.83 -9.64 -5.01
N ARG A 225 3.56 -10.60 -4.45
CA ARG A 225 4.78 -11.15 -5.05
C ARG A 225 4.48 -11.91 -6.34
N LYS A 226 3.40 -12.69 -6.37
CA LYS A 226 2.94 -13.36 -7.60
C LYS A 226 2.56 -12.34 -8.68
N LEU A 227 1.86 -11.26 -8.31
CA LEU A 227 1.54 -10.18 -9.23
C LEU A 227 2.82 -9.49 -9.74
N ALA A 228 3.78 -9.19 -8.86
CA ALA A 228 5.06 -8.57 -9.22
C ALA A 228 5.85 -9.38 -10.26
N SER A 229 5.75 -10.72 -10.18
CA SER A 229 6.45 -11.67 -11.10
C SER A 229 5.63 -12.06 -12.31
N SER A 230 4.39 -11.57 -12.45
CA SER A 230 3.50 -11.90 -13.57
C SER A 230 3.57 -10.84 -14.68
N ASP A 231 3.01 -11.15 -15.85
CA ASP A 231 2.85 -10.18 -16.95
C ASP A 231 1.61 -9.28 -16.79
N ALA A 232 0.84 -9.46 -15.72
CA ALA A 232 -0.35 -8.67 -15.47
C ALA A 232 0.01 -7.21 -15.18
N SER A 233 -0.73 -6.29 -15.79
CA SER A 233 -0.46 -4.84 -15.69
C SER A 233 -1.67 -4.04 -15.20
N GLY A 234 -2.87 -4.53 -15.44
CA GLY A 234 -4.09 -3.88 -14.96
C GLY A 234 -4.29 -4.04 -13.46
N PRO A 235 -5.29 -3.39 -12.90
CA PRO A 235 -5.61 -3.61 -11.50
C PRO A 235 -6.03 -5.07 -11.24
N ILE A 236 -5.45 -5.66 -10.19
CA ILE A 236 -5.79 -6.99 -9.71
C ILE A 236 -6.25 -6.88 -8.26
N ASN A 237 -7.42 -7.42 -7.97
CA ASN A 237 -7.95 -7.53 -6.62
C ASN A 237 -7.18 -8.61 -5.84
N ILE A 238 -6.60 -8.25 -4.69
CA ILE A 238 -5.99 -9.23 -3.78
C ILE A 238 -6.63 -9.09 -2.41
N GLY A 239 -7.24 -10.19 -1.96
CA GLY A 239 -7.97 -10.29 -0.71
C GLY A 239 -8.46 -11.70 -0.49
N ASN A 240 -9.29 -11.90 0.54
CA ASN A 240 -9.96 -13.16 0.79
C ASN A 240 -11.29 -13.17 0.01
N PRO A 241 -11.55 -14.17 -0.86
CA PRO A 241 -12.78 -14.22 -1.66
C PRO A 241 -14.01 -14.76 -0.92
N VAL A 242 -13.86 -15.20 0.35
CA VAL A 242 -14.93 -15.80 1.19
C VAL A 242 -15.21 -14.97 2.43
#